data_d9df60936491f648e31244e936548e66
#
_entry.id   d9df60936491f648e31244e936548e66
#
_cell.length_a   1.000
_cell.length_b   1.000
_cell.length_c   1.000
_cell.angle_alpha   90.00
_cell.angle_beta   90.00
_cell.angle_gamma   90.00
#
_symmetry.space_group_name_H-M   'P 1'
#
loop_
_entity.id
_entity.type
_entity.pdbx_description
1 polymer ?
#
loop_
_entity_poly.entity_id
_entity_poly.type
_entity_poly.pdbx_seq_one_letter_code
_entity_poly.pdbx_strand_id
1 'polypeptide(L)'
;ALPISKMKDVPFEDRFGLLVDIEYNNRKSNSLKRLIKGAGFDQPAYIADINYTSGRKLNRSLIERLATCEYITEHRNLFITGATGSGKTYMACAFGMEACKQRYKTKYVRLPDMLLELELARTDGTYKKVQAKYANPVLLIIDEWLLLKPTEAEQHDILELLHRRRKKSSTIFCSQYDPSGWYDQLGGDESPLA
;
A
#
# COMPACT_ATOMS: atom_id res chain seq x y z
N ALA A 1 14.83 -29.78 0.07
CA ALA A 1 16.19 -29.57 -0.43
C ALA A 1 17.07 -30.70 0.09
N LEU A 2 17.84 -31.38 -0.78
CA LEU A 2 18.82 -32.38 -0.36
C LEU A 2 19.89 -31.69 0.51
N PRO A 3 20.25 -32.26 1.66
CA PRO A 3 21.30 -31.65 2.49
C PRO A 3 22.63 -31.70 1.72
N ILE A 4 23.34 -30.57 1.67
CA ILE A 4 24.61 -30.38 0.97
C ILE A 4 25.66 -31.41 1.39
N SER A 5 25.55 -31.97 2.62
CA SER A 5 26.38 -33.06 3.12
C SER A 5 26.29 -34.36 2.29
N LYS A 6 25.23 -34.53 1.46
CA LYS A 6 25.08 -35.68 0.56
C LYS A 6 25.66 -35.47 -0.84
N MET A 7 26.21 -34.31 -1.15
CA MET A 7 26.79 -33.94 -2.46
C MET A 7 28.32 -34.16 -2.44
N LYS A 8 28.80 -35.35 -2.07
CA LYS A 8 30.25 -35.61 -1.94
C LYS A 8 31.02 -35.55 -3.26
N ASP A 9 30.34 -35.84 -4.37
CA ASP A 9 30.90 -35.92 -5.71
C ASP A 9 30.88 -34.58 -6.48
N VAL A 10 30.34 -33.52 -5.85
CA VAL A 10 30.28 -32.18 -6.45
C VAL A 10 31.49 -31.36 -5.99
N PRO A 11 32.22 -30.65 -6.89
CA PRO A 11 33.32 -29.77 -6.53
C PRO A 11 32.96 -28.77 -5.42
N PHE A 12 33.96 -28.38 -4.63
CA PHE A 12 33.75 -27.46 -3.50
C PHE A 12 33.15 -26.11 -3.96
N GLU A 13 33.64 -25.58 -5.07
CA GLU A 13 33.19 -24.31 -5.65
C GLU A 13 31.71 -24.33 -5.98
N ASP A 14 31.24 -25.42 -6.59
CA ASP A 14 29.81 -25.58 -6.94
C ASP A 14 28.95 -25.73 -5.69
N ARG A 15 29.39 -26.46 -4.68
CA ARG A 15 28.69 -26.58 -3.40
C ARG A 15 28.64 -25.25 -2.67
N PHE A 16 29.72 -24.49 -2.69
CA PHE A 16 29.77 -23.15 -2.08
C PHE A 16 28.85 -22.18 -2.83
N GLY A 17 28.87 -22.20 -4.18
CA GLY A 17 27.95 -21.42 -5.01
C GLY A 17 26.47 -21.71 -4.65
N LEU A 18 26.09 -22.98 -4.56
CA LEU A 18 24.75 -23.40 -4.13
C LEU A 18 24.37 -22.89 -2.73
N LEU A 19 25.32 -22.91 -1.79
CA LEU A 19 25.08 -22.35 -0.44
C LEU A 19 24.79 -20.85 -0.48
N VAL A 20 25.59 -20.12 -1.22
CA VAL A 20 25.44 -18.68 -1.39
C VAL A 20 24.08 -18.36 -2.04
N ASP A 21 23.71 -19.09 -3.09
CA ASP A 21 22.43 -18.92 -3.78
C ASP A 21 21.23 -19.23 -2.89
N ILE A 22 21.30 -20.30 -2.12
CA ILE A 22 20.24 -20.68 -1.16
C ILE A 22 20.08 -19.57 -0.11
N GLU A 23 21.19 -19.10 0.48
CA GLU A 23 21.15 -18.06 1.50
C GLU A 23 20.66 -16.74 0.93
N TYR A 24 21.12 -16.35 -0.26
CA TYR A 24 20.65 -15.16 -0.96
C TYR A 24 19.13 -15.21 -1.21
N ASN A 25 18.62 -16.33 -1.73
CA ASN A 25 17.20 -16.52 -1.99
C ASN A 25 16.37 -16.54 -0.69
N ASN A 26 16.90 -17.14 0.39
CA ASN A 26 16.26 -17.13 1.71
C ASN A 26 16.17 -15.70 2.27
N ARG A 27 17.24 -14.92 2.21
CA ARG A 27 17.25 -13.51 2.64
C ARG A 27 16.28 -12.69 1.83
N LYS A 28 16.26 -12.88 0.51
CA LYS A 28 15.34 -12.22 -0.41
C LYS A 28 13.88 -12.54 -0.08
N SER A 29 13.57 -13.82 0.15
CA SER A 29 12.24 -14.27 0.54
C SER A 29 11.80 -13.74 1.92
N ASN A 30 12.69 -13.83 2.91
CA ASN A 30 12.41 -13.33 4.26
C ASN A 30 12.22 -11.81 4.31
N SER A 31 12.98 -11.06 3.50
CA SER A 31 12.80 -9.62 3.34
C SER A 31 11.43 -9.29 2.76
N LEU A 32 10.99 -10.01 1.71
CA LEU A 32 9.67 -9.82 1.12
C LEU A 32 8.55 -10.13 2.12
N LYS A 33 8.65 -11.27 2.84
CA LYS A 33 7.67 -11.63 3.89
C LYS A 33 7.55 -10.54 4.96
N ARG A 34 8.67 -9.92 5.36
CA ARG A 34 8.67 -8.80 6.33
C ARG A 34 7.98 -7.55 5.78
N LEU A 35 8.21 -7.21 4.51
CA LEU A 35 7.54 -6.07 3.86
C LEU A 35 6.02 -6.30 3.80
N ILE A 36 5.57 -7.48 3.35
CA ILE A 36 4.15 -7.82 3.27
C ILE A 36 3.51 -7.79 4.66
N LYS A 37 4.14 -8.42 5.67
CA LYS A 37 3.64 -8.39 7.05
C LYS A 37 3.58 -6.95 7.60
N GLY A 38 4.58 -6.13 7.33
CA GLY A 38 4.65 -4.73 7.78
C GLY A 38 3.63 -3.82 7.08
N ALA A 39 3.24 -4.16 5.86
CA ALA A 39 2.22 -3.43 5.12
C ALA A 39 0.84 -3.52 5.80
N GLY A 40 0.50 -4.66 6.38
CA GLY A 40 -0.77 -4.88 7.08
C GLY A 40 -1.96 -4.83 6.13
N PHE A 41 -1.86 -5.51 4.99
CA PHE A 41 -2.97 -5.61 4.03
C PHE A 41 -4.20 -6.26 4.66
N ASP A 42 -5.38 -5.81 4.24
CA ASP A 42 -6.67 -6.38 4.66
C ASP A 42 -6.79 -7.85 4.25
N GLN A 43 -6.33 -8.18 3.05
CA GLN A 43 -6.39 -9.52 2.50
C GLN A 43 -5.22 -9.80 1.54
N PRO A 44 -4.83 -11.08 1.36
CA PRO A 44 -3.96 -11.47 0.26
C PRO A 44 -4.65 -11.18 -1.08
N ALA A 45 -3.96 -10.50 -1.98
CA ALA A 45 -4.51 -10.14 -3.29
C ALA A 45 -3.40 -10.12 -4.35
N TYR A 46 -3.72 -10.62 -5.55
CA TYR A 46 -2.74 -10.71 -6.64
C TYR A 46 -3.35 -10.21 -7.94
N ILE A 47 -2.55 -9.50 -8.74
CA ILE A 47 -2.98 -9.00 -10.05
C ILE A 47 -3.42 -10.15 -10.97
N ALA A 48 -2.75 -11.30 -10.89
CA ALA A 48 -3.07 -12.48 -11.69
C ALA A 48 -4.47 -13.04 -11.43
N ASP A 49 -5.02 -12.83 -10.23
CA ASP A 49 -6.32 -13.37 -9.82
C ASP A 49 -7.48 -12.41 -10.12
N ILE A 50 -7.21 -11.26 -10.74
CA ILE A 50 -8.25 -10.29 -11.11
C ILE A 50 -9.13 -10.87 -12.21
N ASN A 51 -10.42 -11.00 -11.91
CA ASN A 51 -11.40 -11.46 -12.90
C ASN A 51 -11.86 -10.27 -13.78
N TYR A 52 -11.46 -10.27 -15.04
CA TYR A 52 -11.81 -9.25 -16.03
C TYR A 52 -13.16 -9.50 -16.71
N THR A 53 -13.74 -10.72 -16.56
CA THR A 53 -14.98 -11.12 -17.25
C THR A 53 -16.26 -10.86 -16.45
N SER A 54 -16.13 -10.35 -15.22
CA SER A 54 -17.22 -10.20 -14.24
C SER A 54 -18.17 -9.00 -14.49
N GLY A 55 -18.32 -8.53 -15.74
CA GLY A 55 -19.18 -7.38 -16.08
C GLY A 55 -18.66 -6.01 -15.63
N ARG A 56 -17.54 -5.99 -14.90
CA ARG A 56 -16.82 -4.76 -14.56
C ARG A 56 -16.02 -4.31 -15.77
N LYS A 57 -16.16 -3.05 -16.17
CA LYS A 57 -15.39 -2.47 -17.28
C LYS A 57 -13.93 -2.17 -16.85
N LEU A 58 -13.21 -3.22 -16.40
CA LEU A 58 -11.81 -3.08 -16.01
C LEU A 58 -10.91 -3.03 -17.26
N ASN A 59 -10.07 -2.01 -17.32
CA ASN A 59 -9.07 -1.91 -18.38
C ASN A 59 -7.83 -2.72 -17.99
N ARG A 60 -7.69 -3.92 -18.58
CA ARG A 60 -6.61 -4.85 -18.29
C ARG A 60 -5.23 -4.24 -18.57
N SER A 61 -5.05 -3.57 -19.70
CA SER A 61 -3.76 -2.98 -20.06
C SER A 61 -3.34 -1.85 -19.08
N LEU A 62 -4.30 -1.09 -18.56
CA LEU A 62 -4.05 -0.09 -17.52
C LEU A 62 -3.62 -0.75 -16.22
N ILE A 63 -4.31 -1.82 -15.79
CA ILE A 63 -3.98 -2.54 -14.55
C ILE A 63 -2.58 -3.17 -14.66
N GLU A 64 -2.26 -3.83 -15.78
CA GLU A 64 -0.94 -4.40 -16.03
C GLU A 64 0.16 -3.32 -16.03
N ARG A 65 -0.08 -2.15 -16.62
CA ARG A 65 0.83 -1.01 -16.57
C ARG A 65 1.01 -0.48 -15.15
N LEU A 66 -0.06 -0.34 -14.36
CA LEU A 66 0.04 0.09 -12.97
C LEU A 66 0.76 -0.94 -12.09
N ALA A 67 0.67 -2.23 -12.42
CA ALA A 67 1.39 -3.30 -11.72
C ALA A 67 2.92 -3.22 -11.91
N THR A 68 3.43 -2.48 -12.90
CA THR A 68 4.87 -2.18 -13.03
C THR A 68 5.39 -1.25 -11.93
N CYS A 69 4.50 -0.61 -11.17
CA CYS A 69 4.82 0.34 -10.10
C CYS A 69 5.53 1.62 -10.57
N GLU A 70 5.50 1.97 -11.86
CA GLU A 70 6.09 3.22 -12.37
C GLU A 70 5.51 4.46 -11.68
N TYR A 71 4.21 4.44 -11.35
CA TYR A 71 3.57 5.54 -10.61
C TYR A 71 4.24 5.82 -9.26
N ILE A 72 4.90 4.83 -8.65
CA ILE A 72 5.62 5.00 -7.39
C ILE A 72 6.91 5.79 -7.62
N THR A 73 7.67 5.48 -8.67
CA THR A 73 8.91 6.20 -9.01
C THR A 73 8.64 7.63 -9.47
N GLU A 74 7.48 7.87 -10.08
CA GLU A 74 7.02 9.19 -10.52
C GLU A 74 6.29 9.98 -9.41
N HIS A 75 6.16 9.40 -8.21
CA HIS A 75 5.43 9.98 -7.07
C HIS A 75 4.00 10.38 -7.40
N ARG A 76 3.32 9.60 -8.24
CA ARG A 76 1.91 9.80 -8.61
C ARG A 76 0.99 9.08 -7.67
N ASN A 77 -0.17 9.67 -7.40
CA ASN A 77 -1.23 9.05 -6.64
C ASN A 77 -2.19 8.29 -7.56
N LEU A 78 -2.81 7.24 -7.02
CA LEU A 78 -3.86 6.49 -7.70
C LEU A 78 -5.19 6.64 -6.96
N PHE A 79 -6.27 6.73 -7.72
CA PHE A 79 -7.63 6.78 -7.21
C PHE A 79 -8.39 5.57 -7.73
N ILE A 80 -8.89 4.74 -6.80
CA ILE A 80 -9.71 3.56 -7.10
C ILE A 80 -11.11 3.87 -6.59
N THR A 81 -12.02 4.21 -7.50
CA THR A 81 -13.39 4.60 -7.15
C THR A 81 -14.39 3.53 -7.60
N GLY A 82 -15.54 3.48 -6.92
CA GLY A 82 -16.62 2.56 -7.26
C GLY A 82 -17.47 2.17 -6.07
N ALA A 83 -18.61 1.55 -6.33
CA ALA A 83 -19.56 1.14 -5.31
C ALA A 83 -18.99 0.16 -4.28
N THR A 84 -19.65 0.03 -3.14
CA THR A 84 -19.32 -0.99 -2.12
C THR A 84 -19.34 -2.38 -2.75
N GLY A 85 -18.39 -3.23 -2.38
CA GLY A 85 -18.26 -4.59 -2.93
C GLY A 85 -17.72 -4.68 -4.36
N SER A 86 -17.35 -3.54 -4.98
CA SER A 86 -16.79 -3.56 -6.35
C SER A 86 -15.36 -4.12 -6.45
N GLY A 87 -14.70 -4.41 -5.32
CA GLY A 87 -13.34 -4.97 -5.30
C GLY A 87 -12.22 -3.94 -5.20
N LYS A 88 -12.51 -2.70 -4.78
CA LYS A 88 -11.51 -1.62 -4.61
C LYS A 88 -10.38 -2.03 -3.65
N THR A 89 -10.73 -2.51 -2.47
CA THR A 89 -9.78 -3.01 -1.46
C THR A 89 -8.90 -4.11 -2.01
N TYR A 90 -9.50 -5.09 -2.71
CA TYR A 90 -8.74 -6.16 -3.35
C TYR A 90 -7.71 -5.61 -4.35
N MET A 91 -8.15 -4.71 -5.24
CA MET A 91 -7.29 -4.09 -6.25
C MET A 91 -6.14 -3.30 -5.62
N ALA A 92 -6.43 -2.50 -4.60
CA ALA A 92 -5.42 -1.74 -3.86
C ALA A 92 -4.41 -2.64 -3.15
N CYS A 93 -4.88 -3.72 -2.50
CA CYS A 93 -4.02 -4.74 -1.90
C CYS A 93 -3.15 -5.44 -2.96
N ALA A 94 -3.71 -5.75 -4.15
CA ALA A 94 -2.96 -6.36 -5.25
C ALA A 94 -1.82 -5.46 -5.74
N PHE A 95 -2.07 -4.16 -5.95
CA PHE A 95 -1.00 -3.19 -6.25
C PHE A 95 0.01 -3.06 -5.13
N GLY A 96 -0.43 -3.09 -3.87
CA GLY A 96 0.46 -3.08 -2.71
C GLY A 96 1.36 -4.32 -2.65
N MET A 97 0.83 -5.49 -3.01
CA MET A 97 1.62 -6.72 -3.12
C MET A 97 2.69 -6.63 -4.22
N GLU A 98 2.36 -6.08 -5.40
CA GLU A 98 3.35 -5.84 -6.46
C GLU A 98 4.43 -4.85 -6.00
N ALA A 99 4.06 -3.78 -5.31
CA ALA A 99 5.01 -2.84 -4.71
C ALA A 99 5.96 -3.52 -3.71
N CYS A 100 5.44 -4.41 -2.85
CA CYS A 100 6.27 -5.20 -1.93
C CYS A 100 7.22 -6.15 -2.67
N LYS A 101 6.78 -6.79 -3.76
CA LYS A 101 7.66 -7.63 -4.61
C LYS A 101 8.82 -6.83 -5.19
N GLN A 102 8.59 -5.58 -5.56
CA GLN A 102 9.60 -4.63 -6.02
C GLN A 102 10.38 -3.93 -4.88
N ARG A 103 10.18 -4.38 -3.64
CA ARG A 103 10.89 -3.89 -2.45
C ARG A 103 10.48 -2.50 -1.97
N TYR A 104 9.37 -1.97 -2.44
CA TYR A 104 8.84 -0.73 -1.89
C TYR A 104 8.20 -0.96 -0.52
N LYS A 105 8.58 -0.13 0.45
CA LYS A 105 7.93 -0.12 1.77
C LYS A 105 6.51 0.39 1.62
N THR A 106 5.55 -0.50 1.82
CA THR A 106 4.11 -0.22 1.68
C THR A 106 3.42 -0.23 3.03
N LYS A 107 2.39 0.59 3.19
CA LYS A 107 1.49 0.57 4.34
C LYS A 107 0.04 0.66 3.86
N TYR A 108 -0.80 -0.24 4.37
CA TYR A 108 -2.25 -0.21 4.21
C TYR A 108 -2.91 0.24 5.51
N VAL A 109 -3.97 1.02 5.39
CA VAL A 109 -4.81 1.45 6.52
C VAL A 109 -6.19 1.88 6.00
N ARG A 110 -7.22 1.68 6.79
CA ARG A 110 -8.53 2.34 6.59
C ARG A 110 -8.46 3.76 7.14
N LEU A 111 -9.05 4.73 6.47
CA LEU A 111 -9.03 6.12 6.94
C LEU A 111 -9.53 6.28 8.38
N PRO A 112 -10.68 5.69 8.78
CA PRO A 112 -11.16 5.81 10.16
C PRO A 112 -10.16 5.27 11.19
N ASP A 113 -9.51 4.14 10.89
CA ASP A 113 -8.54 3.53 11.83
C ASP A 113 -7.28 4.40 11.97
N MET A 114 -6.85 5.03 10.88
CA MET A 114 -5.72 5.97 10.89
C MET A 114 -6.02 7.20 11.73
N LEU A 115 -7.21 7.79 11.57
CA LEU A 115 -7.64 8.98 12.30
C LEU A 115 -7.77 8.70 13.78
N LEU A 116 -8.39 7.59 14.15
CA LEU A 116 -8.49 7.14 15.54
C LEU A 116 -7.09 6.94 16.18
N GLU A 117 -6.16 6.30 15.45
CA GLU A 117 -4.79 6.08 15.96
C GLU A 117 -4.06 7.42 16.18
N LEU A 118 -4.26 8.41 15.29
CA LEU A 118 -3.67 9.75 15.44
C LEU A 118 -4.27 10.50 16.63
N GLU A 119 -5.58 10.41 16.84
CA GLU A 119 -6.27 11.00 17.99
C GLU A 119 -5.74 10.44 19.32
N LEU A 120 -5.70 9.11 19.46
CA LEU A 120 -5.16 8.44 20.63
C LEU A 120 -3.70 8.81 20.87
N ALA A 121 -2.91 8.90 19.82
CA ALA A 121 -1.50 9.26 19.89
C ALA A 121 -1.26 10.70 20.36
N ARG A 122 -2.23 11.61 20.22
CA ARG A 122 -2.16 12.96 20.80
C ARG A 122 -2.23 12.90 22.33
N THR A 123 -3.12 12.06 22.86
CA THR A 123 -3.28 11.87 24.30
C THR A 123 -2.03 11.23 24.91
N ASP A 124 -1.44 10.24 24.22
CA ASP A 124 -0.27 9.50 24.68
C ASP A 124 1.07 10.21 24.40
N GLY A 125 1.07 11.37 23.73
CA GLY A 125 2.28 12.09 23.34
C GLY A 125 3.11 11.40 22.23
N THR A 126 2.56 10.38 21.56
CA THR A 126 3.24 9.60 20.50
C THR A 126 2.86 10.04 19.09
N TYR A 127 2.14 11.15 18.94
CA TYR A 127 1.60 11.64 17.66
C TYR A 127 2.62 11.68 16.52
N LYS A 128 3.81 12.25 16.75
CA LYS A 128 4.88 12.31 15.73
C LYS A 128 5.31 10.93 15.24
N LYS A 129 5.32 9.93 16.12
CA LYS A 129 5.68 8.54 15.78
C LYS A 129 4.60 7.89 14.89
N VAL A 130 3.34 8.07 15.26
CA VAL A 130 2.21 7.54 14.48
C VAL A 130 2.10 8.26 13.13
N GLN A 131 2.24 9.58 13.10
CA GLN A 131 2.27 10.34 11.85
C GLN A 131 3.40 9.84 10.93
N ALA A 132 4.61 9.60 11.45
CA ALA A 132 5.72 9.06 10.68
C ALA A 132 5.45 7.63 10.15
N LYS A 133 4.67 6.82 10.87
CA LYS A 133 4.23 5.48 10.43
C LYS A 133 3.48 5.53 9.10
N TYR A 134 2.69 6.59 8.85
CA TYR A 134 1.91 6.79 7.64
C TYR A 134 2.61 7.69 6.61
N ALA A 135 3.44 8.64 7.06
CA ALA A 135 4.15 9.54 6.16
C ALA A 135 5.36 8.89 5.45
N ASN A 136 6.08 7.98 6.11
CA ASN A 136 7.36 7.45 5.64
C ASN A 136 7.28 6.28 4.63
N PRO A 137 6.21 5.45 4.54
CA PRO A 137 6.13 4.43 3.50
C PRO A 137 6.18 5.04 2.10
N VAL A 138 6.90 4.40 1.19
CA VAL A 138 6.98 4.83 -0.23
C VAL A 138 5.61 4.74 -0.90
N LEU A 139 4.84 3.71 -0.53
CA LEU A 139 3.44 3.57 -0.93
C LEU A 139 2.54 3.50 0.31
N LEU A 140 1.57 4.40 0.39
CA LEU A 140 0.49 4.36 1.37
C LEU A 140 -0.82 4.00 0.66
N ILE A 141 -1.57 3.06 1.20
CA ILE A 141 -2.92 2.72 0.74
C ILE A 141 -3.88 3.16 1.83
N ILE A 142 -4.77 4.10 1.48
CA ILE A 142 -5.83 4.58 2.37
C ILE A 142 -7.15 4.07 1.81
N ASP A 143 -7.73 3.10 2.50
CA ASP A 143 -9.03 2.55 2.16
C ASP A 143 -10.16 3.29 2.89
N GLU A 144 -11.38 3.16 2.40
CA GLU A 144 -12.56 3.87 2.88
C GLU A 144 -12.37 5.39 2.90
N TRP A 145 -11.66 5.91 1.89
CA TRP A 145 -11.38 7.33 1.76
C TRP A 145 -12.66 8.15 1.71
N LEU A 146 -12.82 9.04 2.70
CA LEU A 146 -13.96 9.94 2.88
C LEU A 146 -15.33 9.22 2.88
N LEU A 147 -15.37 7.97 3.40
CA LEU A 147 -16.65 7.27 3.60
C LEU A 147 -17.54 8.03 4.61
N LEU A 148 -16.93 8.59 5.63
CA LEU A 148 -17.55 9.48 6.60
C LEU A 148 -16.91 10.87 6.48
N LYS A 149 -17.69 11.91 6.75
CA LYS A 149 -17.20 13.29 6.77
C LYS A 149 -16.25 13.47 7.96
N PRO A 150 -14.97 13.84 7.74
CA PRO A 150 -14.04 14.05 8.83
C PRO A 150 -14.35 15.37 9.57
N THR A 151 -14.06 15.39 10.87
CA THR A 151 -14.07 16.60 11.69
C THR A 151 -12.96 17.56 11.26
N GLU A 152 -13.00 18.83 11.68
CA GLU A 152 -11.93 19.81 11.37
C GLU A 152 -10.56 19.32 11.84
N ALA A 153 -10.45 18.73 13.03
CA ALA A 153 -9.21 18.19 13.55
C ALA A 153 -8.66 17.05 12.68
N GLU A 154 -9.54 16.15 12.22
CA GLU A 154 -9.19 15.05 11.31
C GLU A 154 -8.79 15.57 9.92
N GLN A 155 -9.45 16.63 9.42
CA GLN A 155 -9.08 17.29 8.17
C GLN A 155 -7.67 17.87 8.25
N HIS A 156 -7.29 18.48 9.36
CA HIS A 156 -5.92 18.95 9.59
C HIS A 156 -4.90 17.80 9.59
N ASP A 157 -5.23 16.66 10.19
CA ASP A 157 -4.37 15.48 10.17
C ASP A 157 -4.17 14.94 8.75
N ILE A 158 -5.25 14.85 7.99
CA ILE A 158 -5.23 14.44 6.59
C ILE A 158 -4.35 15.41 5.78
N LEU A 159 -4.56 16.71 5.90
CA LEU A 159 -3.82 17.75 5.18
C LEU A 159 -2.32 17.66 5.47
N GLU A 160 -1.96 17.58 6.75
CA GLU A 160 -0.56 17.47 7.18
C GLU A 160 0.11 16.20 6.65
N LEU A 161 -0.60 15.06 6.65
CA LEU A 161 -0.12 13.81 6.07
C LEU A 161 0.13 13.96 4.57
N LEU A 162 -0.83 14.51 3.83
CA LEU A 162 -0.72 14.71 2.39
C LEU A 162 0.42 15.66 2.03
N HIS A 163 0.59 16.77 2.78
CA HIS A 163 1.71 17.70 2.62
C HIS A 163 3.07 17.01 2.79
N ARG A 164 3.22 16.17 3.82
CA ARG A 164 4.47 15.43 4.05
C ARG A 164 4.81 14.46 2.94
N ARG A 165 3.79 13.90 2.28
CA ARG A 165 3.93 12.90 1.22
C ARG A 165 4.05 13.53 -0.17
N ARG A 166 3.59 14.77 -0.34
CA ARG A 166 3.57 15.47 -1.64
C ARG A 166 4.95 15.44 -2.31
N LYS A 167 5.01 15.01 -3.57
CA LYS A 167 6.23 14.90 -4.40
C LYS A 167 7.34 14.02 -3.84
N LYS A 168 7.08 13.20 -2.83
CA LYS A 168 8.08 12.31 -2.20
C LYS A 168 7.68 10.85 -2.24
N SER A 169 6.40 10.56 -2.30
CA SER A 169 5.85 9.21 -2.21
C SER A 169 4.47 9.15 -2.84
N SER A 170 3.99 7.94 -3.09
CA SER A 170 2.69 7.70 -3.73
C SER A 170 1.65 7.24 -2.74
N THR A 171 0.39 7.62 -3.00
CA THR A 171 -0.76 7.18 -2.20
C THR A 171 -1.82 6.58 -3.12
N ILE A 172 -2.40 5.45 -2.71
CA ILE A 172 -3.60 4.88 -3.33
C ILE A 172 -4.78 5.23 -2.42
N PHE A 173 -5.79 5.86 -2.99
CA PHE A 173 -7.04 6.18 -2.31
C PHE A 173 -8.15 5.28 -2.83
N CYS A 174 -8.84 4.56 -1.95
CA CYS A 174 -10.03 3.78 -2.29
C CYS A 174 -11.27 4.49 -1.77
N SER A 175 -12.12 4.96 -2.65
CA SER A 175 -13.33 5.72 -2.30
C SER A 175 -14.58 5.14 -2.95
N GLN A 176 -15.71 5.34 -2.32
CA GLN A 176 -17.03 5.12 -2.93
C GLN A 176 -17.46 6.32 -3.78
N TYR A 177 -16.89 7.49 -3.52
CA TYR A 177 -17.19 8.73 -4.20
C TYR A 177 -16.14 9.00 -5.27
N ASP A 178 -16.58 9.58 -6.38
CA ASP A 178 -15.67 10.15 -7.35
C ASP A 178 -14.99 11.40 -6.78
N PRO A 179 -13.80 11.79 -7.28
CA PRO A 179 -13.09 12.97 -6.79
C PRO A 179 -13.91 14.27 -6.77
N SER A 180 -14.88 14.41 -7.68
CA SER A 180 -15.82 15.54 -7.70
C SER A 180 -16.72 15.61 -6.46
N GLY A 181 -17.04 14.47 -5.84
CA GLY A 181 -17.83 14.42 -4.61
C GLY A 181 -17.00 14.58 -3.32
N TRP A 182 -15.68 14.62 -3.41
CA TRP A 182 -14.83 14.75 -2.22
C TRP A 182 -14.90 16.14 -1.61
N TYR A 183 -15.13 17.17 -2.43
CA TYR A 183 -15.30 18.54 -1.97
C TYR A 183 -16.42 18.65 -0.94
N ASP A 184 -17.58 18.06 -1.25
CA ASP A 184 -18.73 18.06 -0.33
C ASP A 184 -18.45 17.22 0.95
N GLN A 185 -17.77 16.09 0.80
CA GLN A 185 -17.37 15.23 1.93
C GLN A 185 -16.36 15.93 2.85
N LEU A 186 -15.52 16.80 2.30
CA LEU A 186 -14.56 17.59 3.07
C LEU A 186 -15.16 18.85 3.71
N GLY A 187 -16.44 19.13 3.50
CA GLY A 187 -17.13 20.26 4.11
C GLY A 187 -17.33 21.49 3.20
N GLY A 188 -17.07 21.35 1.90
CA GLY A 188 -17.23 22.44 0.94
C GLY A 188 -16.29 23.61 1.23
N ASP A 189 -16.78 24.84 1.03
CA ASP A 189 -16.00 26.08 1.21
C ASP A 189 -15.52 26.32 2.65
N GLU A 190 -16.11 25.65 3.64
CA GLU A 190 -15.74 25.77 5.06
C GLU A 190 -14.56 24.86 5.45
N SER A 191 -14.09 24.00 4.55
CA SER A 191 -13.05 23.02 4.86
C SER A 191 -11.64 23.62 4.69
N PRO A 192 -10.70 23.33 5.62
CA PRO A 192 -9.27 23.66 5.41
C PRO A 192 -8.62 22.86 4.28
N LEU A 193 -9.34 21.88 3.70
CA LEU A 193 -8.91 21.05 2.57
C LEU A 193 -9.55 21.46 1.23
N ALA A 194 -10.46 22.44 1.23
CA ALA A 194 -11.16 22.93 0.05
C ALA A 194 -10.25 23.73 -0.91
#